data_a61e69b33eecf894a6d94ea5f7939ccf
#
_entry.id   a61e69b33eecf894a6d94ea5f7939ccf
#
_cell.length_a   1.000
_cell.length_b   1.000
_cell.length_c   1.000
_cell.angle_alpha   90.00
_cell.angle_beta   90.00
_cell.angle_gamma   90.00
#
_symmetry.space_group_name_H-M   'P 1'
#
loop_
_entity.id
_entity.type
_entity.pdbx_description
1 polymer ?
#
loop_
_entity_poly.entity_id
_entity_poly.type
_entity_poly.pdbx_seq_one_letter_code
_entity_poly.pdbx_strand_id
1 'polypeptide(L)'
;MAIAIILILIVIASVLFHILAPWHATPAASNWGSIDTTLFITLIISGIFFIAITVFMAVAVMRYRHKAGSRAHYQPESKKLELWLIIVTSVGIAAMLAPGLVVYDDFIRVPKNAYELEVIAQQWQWAFRFPGQDGKLGKSDIKFVDSTNPLGIDPNDPAGQDDVLIKSNEVRLPLDKPVKVLLRSKDVLHDFYVPQMRSKMDMVPGMVSYFWFTPTKTGNYEILCAEYCGVGHYNMRGHMIVEEQDVFDQWLNSQPTFAQTLATAAKPSRDSVLEKGRLLVEKYGCGACHSQDGSASLGPGWKGLYGRTEQLVDGTRVQVDEAYLKESILDPKARLVQGYPPVMVTYTLNDDELGALVALIKSLGVAPQDEERSAGEASAPGDDLAAQGQRLAESLGCLACHSVDGSKGIGPSWQGLYGKTETLADGTNIKVDEGYIKDSVLNPAAKIVKGYAPVMPVFAPSDKELNALIAFIKSKANADADASKAQPGK
;
A
#
# COMPACT_ATOMS: atom_id res chain seq x y z
N MET A 1 -42.10 -15.45 -22.71
CA MET A 1 -42.27 -14.12 -22.06
C MET A 1 -41.20 -13.92 -20.93
N ALA A 2 -41.03 -14.89 -20.02
CA ALA A 2 -40.08 -14.76 -18.93
C ALA A 2 -38.63 -14.41 -19.38
N ILE A 3 -38.12 -15.13 -20.40
CA ILE A 3 -36.75 -14.86 -20.95
C ILE A 3 -36.63 -13.41 -21.45
N ALA A 4 -37.60 -12.88 -22.18
CA ALA A 4 -37.56 -11.51 -22.68
C ALA A 4 -37.57 -10.48 -21.55
N ILE A 5 -38.36 -10.73 -20.50
CA ILE A 5 -38.38 -9.88 -19.29
C ILE A 5 -37.00 -9.90 -18.60
N ILE A 6 -36.44 -11.10 -18.43
CA ILE A 6 -35.12 -11.25 -17.83
C ILE A 6 -34.06 -10.46 -18.61
N LEU A 7 -34.02 -10.56 -19.94
CA LEU A 7 -33.09 -9.82 -20.80
C LEU A 7 -33.24 -8.31 -20.63
N ILE A 8 -34.46 -7.79 -20.58
CA ILE A 8 -34.69 -6.36 -20.34
C ILE A 8 -34.25 -5.94 -18.93
N LEU A 9 -34.53 -6.76 -17.91
CA LEU A 9 -34.09 -6.48 -16.55
C LEU A 9 -32.56 -6.47 -16.43
N ILE A 10 -31.86 -7.36 -17.16
CA ILE A 10 -30.37 -7.35 -17.22
C ILE A 10 -29.87 -6.02 -17.79
N VAL A 11 -30.45 -5.55 -18.89
CA VAL A 11 -30.07 -4.25 -19.47
C VAL A 11 -30.29 -3.11 -18.47
N ILE A 12 -31.47 -3.05 -17.88
CA ILE A 12 -31.82 -2.00 -16.91
C ILE A 12 -30.86 -2.06 -15.70
N ALA A 13 -30.65 -3.25 -15.13
CA ALA A 13 -29.77 -3.44 -13.98
C ALA A 13 -28.31 -3.04 -14.31
N SER A 14 -27.79 -3.42 -15.50
CA SER A 14 -26.44 -3.07 -15.93
C SER A 14 -26.27 -1.55 -16.09
N VAL A 15 -27.24 -0.87 -16.71
CA VAL A 15 -27.21 0.59 -16.87
C VAL A 15 -27.30 1.29 -15.51
N LEU A 16 -28.23 0.85 -14.67
CA LEU A 16 -28.38 1.43 -13.32
C LEU A 16 -27.13 1.20 -12.47
N PHE A 17 -26.54 0.00 -12.53
CA PHE A 17 -25.27 -0.28 -11.85
C PHE A 17 -24.17 0.66 -12.31
N HIS A 18 -24.03 0.86 -13.63
CA HIS A 18 -23.01 1.77 -14.18
C HIS A 18 -23.19 3.23 -13.73
N ILE A 19 -24.44 3.69 -13.59
CA ILE A 19 -24.74 5.07 -13.19
C ILE A 19 -24.65 5.27 -11.67
N LEU A 20 -25.11 4.29 -10.89
CA LEU A 20 -25.30 4.44 -9.44
C LEU A 20 -24.14 3.90 -8.59
N ALA A 21 -23.37 2.94 -9.11
CA ALA A 21 -22.28 2.34 -8.34
C ALA A 21 -21.03 3.26 -8.36
N PRO A 22 -20.37 3.45 -7.21
CA PRO A 22 -19.17 4.28 -7.08
C PRO A 22 -17.89 3.54 -7.51
N TRP A 23 -17.90 2.92 -8.69
CA TRP A 23 -16.79 2.11 -9.21
C TRP A 23 -15.80 2.92 -10.06
N HIS A 24 -16.01 4.23 -10.18
CA HIS A 24 -15.14 5.10 -10.96
C HIS A 24 -13.73 5.13 -10.39
N ALA A 25 -12.76 5.05 -11.28
CA ALA A 25 -11.35 5.20 -10.91
C ALA A 25 -11.09 6.58 -10.28
N THR A 26 -10.14 6.64 -9.35
CA THR A 26 -9.67 7.93 -8.81
C THR A 26 -9.21 8.84 -9.95
N PRO A 27 -9.41 10.16 -9.86
CA PRO A 27 -9.00 11.08 -10.93
C PRO A 27 -7.51 10.94 -11.26
N ALA A 28 -7.18 10.93 -12.55
CA ALA A 28 -5.80 10.92 -13.00
C ALA A 28 -5.05 12.18 -12.51
N ALA A 29 -3.78 11.99 -12.15
CA ALA A 29 -2.86 13.04 -11.74
C ALA A 29 -1.64 13.14 -12.67
N SER A 30 -1.74 12.59 -13.88
CA SER A 30 -0.72 12.67 -14.92
C SER A 30 -1.32 13.00 -16.29
N ASN A 31 -0.43 13.16 -17.28
CA ASN A 31 -0.81 13.32 -18.69
C ASN A 31 -1.61 12.13 -19.26
N TRP A 32 -1.62 10.98 -18.58
CA TRP A 32 -2.30 9.75 -19.04
C TRP A 32 -3.81 9.71 -18.77
N GLY A 33 -4.44 10.84 -18.51
CA GLY A 33 -5.91 10.96 -18.56
C GLY A 33 -6.52 10.56 -19.91
N SER A 34 -5.72 10.51 -21.00
CA SER A 34 -6.10 9.95 -22.30
C SER A 34 -6.45 8.46 -22.22
N ILE A 35 -5.84 7.69 -21.32
CA ILE A 35 -6.19 6.28 -21.05
C ILE A 35 -7.63 6.19 -20.54
N ASP A 36 -8.01 7.04 -19.58
CA ASP A 36 -9.37 7.08 -19.04
C ASP A 36 -10.39 7.43 -20.15
N THR A 37 -10.05 8.39 -21.01
CA THR A 37 -10.89 8.78 -22.15
C THR A 37 -11.08 7.60 -23.13
N THR A 38 -10.00 6.88 -23.44
CA THR A 38 -10.04 5.70 -24.32
C THR A 38 -10.88 4.58 -23.71
N LEU A 39 -10.72 4.32 -22.42
CA LEU A 39 -11.53 3.35 -21.70
C LEU A 39 -13.03 3.74 -21.73
N PHE A 40 -13.33 5.02 -21.53
CA PHE A 40 -14.69 5.52 -21.56
C PHE A 40 -15.34 5.39 -22.94
N ILE A 41 -14.62 5.70 -24.03
CA ILE A 41 -15.06 5.47 -25.40
C ILE A 41 -15.39 3.99 -25.63
N THR A 42 -14.49 3.10 -25.18
CA THR A 42 -14.68 1.66 -25.30
C THR A 42 -15.93 1.18 -24.56
N LEU A 43 -16.14 1.67 -23.33
CA LEU A 43 -17.33 1.35 -22.53
C LEU A 43 -18.63 1.84 -23.17
N ILE A 44 -18.64 3.05 -23.77
CA ILE A 44 -19.82 3.57 -24.48
C ILE A 44 -20.13 2.70 -25.69
N ILE A 45 -19.15 2.43 -26.55
CA ILE A 45 -19.35 1.65 -27.79
C ILE A 45 -19.81 0.25 -27.44
N SER A 46 -19.11 -0.45 -26.55
CA SER A 46 -19.48 -1.81 -26.13
C SER A 46 -20.84 -1.86 -25.43
N GLY A 47 -21.14 -0.85 -24.60
CA GLY A 47 -22.44 -0.68 -23.96
C GLY A 47 -23.59 -0.52 -24.95
N ILE A 48 -23.41 0.28 -25.99
CA ILE A 48 -24.40 0.43 -27.07
C ILE A 48 -24.65 -0.92 -27.77
N PHE A 49 -23.59 -1.65 -28.13
CA PHE A 49 -23.72 -2.97 -28.74
C PHE A 49 -24.40 -3.97 -27.80
N PHE A 50 -24.03 -4.00 -26.53
CA PHE A 50 -24.65 -4.86 -25.52
C PHE A 50 -26.16 -4.59 -25.40
N ILE A 51 -26.56 -3.32 -25.29
CA ILE A 51 -27.96 -2.93 -25.20
C ILE A 51 -28.72 -3.32 -26.49
N ALA A 52 -28.15 -2.96 -27.65
CA ALA A 52 -28.79 -3.23 -28.94
C ALA A 52 -29.03 -4.73 -29.17
N ILE A 53 -27.99 -5.56 -28.92
CA ILE A 53 -28.09 -7.01 -29.10
C ILE A 53 -29.11 -7.62 -28.10
N THR A 54 -29.01 -7.22 -26.81
CA THR A 54 -29.91 -7.80 -25.78
C THR A 54 -31.37 -7.40 -25.99
N VAL A 55 -31.62 -6.13 -26.38
CA VAL A 55 -32.97 -5.67 -26.72
C VAL A 55 -33.47 -6.37 -27.99
N PHE A 56 -32.64 -6.50 -29.02
CA PHE A 56 -33.00 -7.28 -30.23
C PHE A 56 -33.38 -8.72 -29.89
N MET A 57 -32.62 -9.40 -29.05
CA MET A 57 -32.94 -10.75 -28.58
C MET A 57 -34.25 -10.80 -27.83
N ALA A 58 -34.51 -9.84 -26.94
CA ALA A 58 -35.76 -9.75 -26.19
C ALA A 58 -36.99 -9.59 -27.17
N VAL A 59 -36.86 -8.69 -28.15
CA VAL A 59 -37.87 -8.46 -29.17
C VAL A 59 -38.07 -9.70 -30.02
N ALA A 60 -37.01 -10.38 -30.46
CA ALA A 60 -37.10 -11.60 -31.25
C ALA A 60 -37.84 -12.71 -30.48
N VAL A 61 -37.49 -12.94 -29.20
CA VAL A 61 -38.18 -13.91 -28.35
C VAL A 61 -39.69 -13.59 -28.17
N MET A 62 -40.06 -12.30 -28.05
CA MET A 62 -41.45 -11.89 -27.93
C MET A 62 -42.20 -12.05 -29.24
N ARG A 63 -41.62 -11.62 -30.37
CA ARG A 63 -42.32 -11.58 -31.67
C ARG A 63 -42.41 -12.94 -32.33
N TYR A 64 -41.38 -13.76 -32.24
CA TYR A 64 -41.29 -15.07 -32.92
C TYR A 64 -41.57 -16.25 -31.98
N ARG A 65 -42.27 -16.01 -30.85
CA ARG A 65 -42.75 -17.09 -29.98
C ARG A 65 -43.65 -18.04 -30.70
N HIS A 66 -43.64 -19.31 -30.32
CA HIS A 66 -44.55 -20.31 -30.85
C HIS A 66 -46.01 -19.87 -30.73
N LYS A 67 -46.78 -20.03 -31.82
CA LYS A 67 -48.20 -19.84 -31.88
C LYS A 67 -48.81 -21.07 -32.55
N ALA A 68 -49.92 -21.63 -32.00
CA ALA A 68 -50.58 -22.77 -32.61
C ALA A 68 -51.03 -22.46 -34.06
N GLY A 69 -50.71 -23.35 -35.01
CA GLY A 69 -51.00 -23.18 -36.43
C GLY A 69 -50.04 -22.30 -37.22
N SER A 70 -49.04 -21.70 -36.58
CA SER A 70 -47.99 -20.89 -37.26
C SER A 70 -46.79 -21.77 -37.64
N ARG A 71 -46.28 -21.63 -38.87
CA ARG A 71 -45.06 -22.28 -39.33
C ARG A 71 -43.95 -21.23 -39.46
N ALA A 72 -42.72 -21.60 -39.11
CA ALA A 72 -41.55 -20.78 -39.33
C ALA A 72 -41.26 -20.69 -40.84
N HIS A 73 -40.85 -19.48 -41.29
CA HIS A 73 -40.37 -19.30 -42.64
C HIS A 73 -38.90 -19.79 -42.67
N TYR A 74 -38.59 -20.68 -43.60
CA TYR A 74 -37.22 -21.19 -43.78
C TYR A 74 -36.38 -20.19 -44.57
N GLN A 75 -35.44 -19.57 -43.89
CA GLN A 75 -34.48 -18.63 -44.52
C GLN A 75 -33.10 -18.88 -43.90
N PRO A 76 -32.30 -19.84 -44.48
CA PRO A 76 -31.05 -20.27 -43.87
C PRO A 76 -29.94 -19.22 -43.96
N GLU A 77 -29.97 -18.35 -44.97
CA GLU A 77 -28.93 -17.37 -45.25
C GLU A 77 -29.51 -16.01 -45.63
N SER A 78 -28.80 -14.94 -45.21
CA SER A 78 -29.06 -13.57 -45.63
C SER A 78 -27.76 -12.83 -45.86
N LYS A 79 -27.16 -12.94 -47.08
CA LYS A 79 -25.91 -12.29 -47.45
C LYS A 79 -25.91 -10.77 -47.17
N LYS A 80 -27.07 -10.13 -47.30
CA LYS A 80 -27.25 -8.72 -46.98
C LYS A 80 -27.06 -8.42 -45.50
N LEU A 81 -27.68 -9.25 -44.63
CA LEU A 81 -27.54 -9.10 -43.19
C LEU A 81 -26.13 -9.42 -42.71
N GLU A 82 -25.52 -10.47 -43.23
CA GLU A 82 -24.15 -10.87 -42.96
C GLU A 82 -23.18 -9.74 -43.31
N LEU A 83 -23.28 -9.15 -44.52
CA LEU A 83 -22.46 -8.05 -44.92
C LEU A 83 -22.61 -6.83 -44.02
N TRP A 84 -23.84 -6.48 -43.63
CA TRP A 84 -24.09 -5.37 -42.72
C TRP A 84 -23.52 -5.62 -41.32
N LEU A 85 -23.68 -6.83 -40.79
CA LEU A 85 -23.09 -7.21 -39.49
C LEU A 85 -21.57 -7.12 -39.54
N ILE A 86 -20.92 -7.61 -40.59
CA ILE A 86 -19.48 -7.51 -40.77
C ILE A 86 -19.04 -6.05 -40.81
N ILE A 87 -19.68 -5.20 -41.60
CA ILE A 87 -19.33 -3.78 -41.70
C ILE A 87 -19.48 -3.08 -40.37
N VAL A 88 -20.64 -3.23 -39.70
CA VAL A 88 -20.92 -2.53 -38.43
C VAL A 88 -19.98 -2.98 -37.31
N THR A 89 -19.73 -4.29 -37.19
CA THR A 89 -18.77 -4.79 -36.19
C THR A 89 -17.34 -4.37 -36.49
N SER A 90 -16.91 -4.40 -37.76
CA SER A 90 -15.56 -3.95 -38.16
C SER A 90 -15.36 -2.47 -37.88
N VAL A 91 -16.34 -1.62 -38.18
CA VAL A 91 -16.28 -0.18 -37.87
C VAL A 91 -16.25 0.03 -36.36
N GLY A 92 -17.08 -0.68 -35.60
CA GLY A 92 -17.09 -0.61 -34.13
C GLY A 92 -15.76 -1.02 -33.52
N ILE A 93 -15.14 -2.10 -33.99
CA ILE A 93 -13.82 -2.57 -33.54
C ILE A 93 -12.74 -1.52 -33.88
N ALA A 94 -12.75 -1.00 -35.11
CA ALA A 94 -11.81 0.02 -35.51
C ALA A 94 -11.94 1.31 -34.68
N ALA A 95 -13.17 1.73 -34.36
CA ALA A 95 -13.44 2.90 -33.53
C ALA A 95 -12.98 2.72 -32.06
N MET A 96 -12.99 1.49 -31.53
CA MET A 96 -12.46 1.19 -30.20
C MET A 96 -10.93 1.09 -30.20
N LEU A 97 -10.36 0.47 -31.24
CA LEU A 97 -8.94 0.16 -31.29
C LEU A 97 -8.08 1.39 -31.61
N ALA A 98 -8.52 2.22 -32.57
CA ALA A 98 -7.71 3.34 -33.06
C ALA A 98 -7.29 4.34 -31.96
N PRO A 99 -8.16 4.82 -31.06
CA PRO A 99 -7.77 5.68 -29.95
C PRO A 99 -6.73 5.01 -29.04
N GLY A 100 -6.91 3.71 -28.75
CA GLY A 100 -5.99 2.94 -27.91
C GLY A 100 -4.59 2.83 -28.54
N LEU A 101 -4.49 2.63 -29.85
CA LEU A 101 -3.20 2.58 -30.55
C LEU A 101 -2.49 3.93 -30.55
N VAL A 102 -3.21 5.05 -30.66
CA VAL A 102 -2.62 6.39 -30.55
C VAL A 102 -2.04 6.61 -29.16
N VAL A 103 -2.81 6.31 -28.10
CA VAL A 103 -2.35 6.43 -26.72
C VAL A 103 -1.16 5.51 -26.44
N TYR A 104 -1.17 4.29 -26.99
CA TYR A 104 -0.06 3.35 -26.86
C TYR A 104 1.22 3.86 -27.57
N ASP A 105 1.10 4.43 -28.75
CA ASP A 105 2.23 5.04 -29.46
C ASP A 105 2.87 6.18 -28.64
N ASP A 106 2.03 7.04 -28.03
CA ASP A 106 2.52 8.09 -27.14
C ASP A 106 3.16 7.50 -25.87
N PHE A 107 2.60 6.43 -25.30
CA PHE A 107 3.09 5.80 -24.08
C PHE A 107 4.50 5.21 -24.23
N ILE A 108 4.83 4.67 -25.40
CA ILE A 108 6.18 4.10 -25.65
C ILE A 108 7.21 5.16 -26.09
N ARG A 109 6.78 6.38 -26.44
CA ARG A 109 7.66 7.46 -26.92
C ARG A 109 8.02 8.40 -25.80
N VAL A 110 9.16 8.16 -25.16
CA VAL A 110 9.66 9.03 -24.10
C VAL A 110 10.06 10.40 -24.66
N PRO A 111 9.60 11.53 -24.08
CA PRO A 111 10.06 12.86 -24.44
C PRO A 111 11.58 13.01 -24.24
N LYS A 112 12.26 13.70 -25.15
CA LYS A 112 13.73 13.87 -25.09
C LYS A 112 14.23 14.62 -23.87
N ASN A 113 13.39 15.44 -23.25
CA ASN A 113 13.67 16.23 -22.07
C ASN A 113 13.13 15.57 -20.79
N ALA A 114 12.81 14.29 -20.82
CA ALA A 114 12.33 13.57 -19.65
C ALA A 114 13.44 13.45 -18.60
N TYR A 115 13.08 13.73 -17.34
CA TYR A 115 13.94 13.53 -16.19
C TYR A 115 14.04 12.02 -15.90
N GLU A 116 15.22 11.50 -15.68
CA GLU A 116 15.40 10.07 -15.42
C GLU A 116 15.25 9.76 -13.91
N LEU A 117 14.49 8.73 -13.60
CA LEU A 117 14.38 8.10 -12.28
C LEU A 117 14.59 6.60 -12.45
N GLU A 118 15.51 6.00 -11.74
CA GLU A 118 15.62 4.55 -11.64
C GLU A 118 14.95 4.07 -10.37
N VAL A 119 14.07 3.08 -10.50
CA VAL A 119 13.39 2.39 -9.39
C VAL A 119 13.91 0.97 -9.31
N ILE A 120 14.32 0.58 -8.12
CA ILE A 120 14.84 -0.75 -7.85
C ILE A 120 13.92 -1.43 -6.83
N ALA A 121 13.38 -2.59 -7.22
CA ALA A 121 12.56 -3.43 -6.36
C ALA A 121 13.39 -4.55 -5.73
N GLN A 122 13.09 -4.85 -4.48
CA GLN A 122 13.48 -6.10 -3.83
C GLN A 122 12.40 -6.49 -2.81
N GLN A 123 12.34 -7.74 -2.39
CA GLN A 123 11.39 -8.26 -1.39
C GLN A 123 11.63 -7.61 -0.02
N TRP A 124 10.78 -6.74 0.54
CA TRP A 124 9.57 -6.13 -0.02
C TRP A 124 9.67 -4.62 0.19
N GLN A 125 10.56 -3.98 -0.56
CA GLN A 125 10.86 -2.56 -0.43
C GLN A 125 11.25 -1.96 -1.80
N TRP A 126 11.17 -0.64 -1.86
CA TRP A 126 11.57 0.17 -3.00
C TRP A 126 12.86 0.92 -2.67
N ALA A 127 13.69 1.14 -3.67
CA ALA A 127 14.78 2.11 -3.62
C ALA A 127 14.75 2.92 -4.92
N PHE A 128 15.22 4.16 -4.85
CA PHE A 128 15.20 5.07 -5.98
C PHE A 128 16.58 5.66 -6.20
N ARG A 129 16.90 5.92 -7.47
CA ARG A 129 18.13 6.60 -7.85
C ARG A 129 17.83 7.68 -8.86
N PHE A 130 18.32 8.87 -8.59
CA PHE A 130 18.28 10.01 -9.49
C PHE A 130 19.64 10.25 -10.09
N PRO A 131 19.74 10.74 -11.35
CA PRO A 131 20.96 11.28 -11.87
C PRO A 131 21.34 12.51 -11.06
N GLY A 132 22.65 12.70 -10.89
CA GLY A 132 23.17 13.87 -10.20
C GLY A 132 23.11 15.14 -11.06
N GLN A 133 24.09 16.01 -10.86
CA GLN A 133 24.16 17.31 -11.55
C GLN A 133 24.48 17.18 -13.05
N ASP A 134 25.11 16.09 -13.46
CA ASP A 134 25.42 15.82 -14.85
C ASP A 134 24.20 15.31 -15.66
N GLY A 135 23.07 15.01 -14.97
CA GLY A 135 21.82 14.54 -15.57
C GLY A 135 21.91 13.13 -16.16
N LYS A 136 22.89 12.31 -15.77
CA LYS A 136 23.09 10.95 -16.29
C LYS A 136 23.26 9.96 -15.15
N LEU A 137 22.55 8.85 -15.22
CA LEU A 137 22.74 7.74 -14.32
C LEU A 137 24.08 7.01 -14.63
N GLY A 138 24.88 6.78 -13.61
CA GLY A 138 26.08 5.97 -13.74
C GLY A 138 25.76 4.51 -14.05
N LYS A 139 26.75 3.81 -14.62
CA LYS A 139 26.64 2.38 -14.90
C LYS A 139 26.50 1.57 -13.63
N SER A 140 25.74 0.50 -13.69
CA SER A 140 25.60 -0.45 -12.58
C SER A 140 25.79 -1.89 -13.08
N ASP A 141 26.43 -2.71 -12.23
CA ASP A 141 26.72 -4.11 -12.52
C ASP A 141 26.60 -4.92 -11.22
N ILE A 142 26.09 -6.13 -11.31
CA ILE A 142 25.92 -7.03 -10.17
C ILE A 142 27.24 -7.32 -9.43
N LYS A 143 28.36 -7.29 -10.14
CA LYS A 143 29.69 -7.51 -9.53
C LYS A 143 30.10 -6.44 -8.53
N PHE A 144 29.48 -5.25 -8.58
CA PHE A 144 29.73 -4.14 -7.64
C PHE A 144 28.73 -4.10 -6.50
N VAL A 145 27.77 -5.05 -6.46
CA VAL A 145 26.77 -5.11 -5.38
C VAL A 145 27.43 -5.63 -4.11
N ASP A 146 27.46 -4.77 -3.08
CA ASP A 146 27.89 -5.10 -1.73
C ASP A 146 27.03 -4.37 -0.69
N SER A 147 27.39 -4.48 0.59
CA SER A 147 26.66 -3.85 1.69
C SER A 147 26.70 -2.31 1.66
N THR A 148 27.72 -1.71 1.05
CA THR A 148 27.87 -0.25 0.95
C THR A 148 27.33 0.29 -0.36
N ASN A 149 27.27 -0.56 -1.39
CA ASN A 149 26.81 -0.28 -2.72
C ASN A 149 25.70 -1.25 -3.17
N PRO A 150 24.54 -1.23 -2.54
CA PRO A 150 23.47 -2.22 -2.78
C PRO A 150 22.88 -2.13 -4.20
N LEU A 151 23.13 -1.05 -4.94
CA LEU A 151 22.65 -0.87 -6.32
C LEU A 151 23.70 -1.27 -7.38
N GLY A 152 24.92 -1.64 -6.94
CA GLY A 152 25.99 -2.06 -7.82
C GLY A 152 26.46 -0.96 -8.79
N ILE A 153 26.45 0.29 -8.37
CA ILE A 153 26.97 1.41 -9.17
C ILE A 153 28.49 1.21 -9.34
N ASP A 154 28.97 1.38 -10.56
CA ASP A 154 30.43 1.30 -10.83
C ASP A 154 31.15 2.44 -10.10
N PRO A 155 31.98 2.14 -9.09
CA PRO A 155 32.68 3.17 -8.33
C PRO A 155 33.73 3.94 -9.17
N ASN A 156 34.07 3.46 -10.36
CA ASN A 156 35.00 4.11 -11.28
C ASN A 156 34.29 4.90 -12.39
N ASP A 157 32.96 4.82 -12.49
CA ASP A 157 32.21 5.61 -13.45
C ASP A 157 31.98 7.03 -12.91
N PRO A 158 32.55 8.08 -13.56
CA PRO A 158 32.36 9.45 -13.11
C PRO A 158 30.88 9.87 -13.04
N ALA A 159 30.05 9.40 -13.97
CA ALA A 159 28.63 9.73 -14.01
C ALA A 159 27.85 9.15 -12.83
N GLY A 160 28.36 8.10 -12.17
CA GLY A 160 27.70 7.52 -11.00
C GLY A 160 28.07 8.19 -9.68
N GLN A 161 29.12 9.03 -9.64
CA GLN A 161 29.62 9.60 -8.38
C GLN A 161 28.68 10.62 -7.77
N ASP A 162 27.95 11.36 -8.60
CA ASP A 162 26.98 12.37 -8.20
C ASP A 162 25.53 11.84 -8.19
N ASP A 163 25.30 10.57 -8.54
CA ASP A 163 23.98 9.92 -8.41
C ASP A 163 23.46 10.04 -6.99
N VAL A 164 22.18 10.37 -6.85
CA VAL A 164 21.49 10.49 -5.56
C VAL A 164 20.68 9.22 -5.28
N LEU A 165 20.98 8.57 -4.15
CA LEU A 165 20.34 7.33 -3.73
C LEU A 165 19.33 7.59 -2.62
N ILE A 166 18.07 7.26 -2.88
CA ILE A 166 17.00 7.33 -1.90
C ILE A 166 16.66 5.91 -1.42
N LYS A 167 16.98 5.65 -0.16
CA LYS A 167 16.81 4.35 0.50
C LYS A 167 15.56 4.36 1.39
N SER A 168 14.46 4.88 0.88
CA SER A 168 13.18 4.90 1.57
C SER A 168 12.07 4.49 0.61
N ASN A 169 10.92 4.10 1.12
CA ASN A 169 9.74 3.85 0.30
C ASN A 169 9.03 5.16 -0.15
N GLU A 170 9.68 6.31 0.01
CA GLU A 170 9.19 7.61 -0.42
C GLU A 170 10.11 8.20 -1.49
N VAL A 171 9.52 8.64 -2.59
CA VAL A 171 10.20 9.37 -3.66
C VAL A 171 9.47 10.67 -3.95
N ARG A 172 10.21 11.71 -4.33
CA ARG A 172 9.64 13.01 -4.71
C ARG A 172 9.88 13.27 -6.18
N LEU A 173 8.91 13.92 -6.82
CA LEU A 173 8.95 14.26 -8.24
C LEU A 173 8.47 15.69 -8.47
N PRO A 174 9.05 16.39 -9.48
CA PRO A 174 8.64 17.73 -9.82
C PRO A 174 7.32 17.73 -10.62
N LEU A 175 6.46 18.71 -10.33
CA LEU A 175 5.23 18.98 -11.08
C LEU A 175 5.57 19.37 -12.53
N ASP A 176 4.70 18.98 -13.48
CA ASP A 176 4.74 19.36 -14.91
C ASP A 176 6.05 19.03 -15.65
N LYS A 177 6.86 18.12 -15.11
CA LYS A 177 8.05 17.60 -15.80
C LYS A 177 7.82 16.16 -16.26
N PRO A 178 8.12 15.82 -17.50
CA PRO A 178 8.10 14.43 -17.94
C PRO A 178 9.21 13.65 -17.21
N VAL A 179 8.83 12.52 -16.64
CA VAL A 179 9.73 11.61 -15.90
C VAL A 179 9.76 10.27 -16.62
N LYS A 180 10.95 9.84 -17.04
CA LYS A 180 11.22 8.49 -17.52
C LYS A 180 11.62 7.62 -16.33
N VAL A 181 10.83 6.61 -16.04
CA VAL A 181 11.08 5.69 -14.94
C VAL A 181 11.73 4.42 -15.50
N LEU A 182 12.97 4.18 -15.12
CA LEU A 182 13.71 2.94 -15.38
C LEU A 182 13.46 1.96 -14.24
N LEU A 183 13.15 0.72 -14.56
CA LEU A 183 12.66 -0.27 -13.60
C LEU A 183 13.56 -1.50 -13.57
N ARG A 184 14.00 -1.88 -12.38
CA ARG A 184 14.86 -3.05 -12.16
C ARG A 184 14.41 -3.84 -10.93
N SER A 185 14.54 -5.15 -11.00
CA SER A 185 14.36 -6.04 -9.85
C SER A 185 15.68 -6.72 -9.50
N LYS A 186 15.92 -6.88 -8.19
CA LYS A 186 17.08 -7.62 -7.66
C LYS A 186 16.83 -9.10 -7.47
N ASP A 187 15.59 -9.52 -7.28
CA ASP A 187 15.26 -10.87 -6.81
C ASP A 187 14.16 -11.55 -7.61
N VAL A 188 12.91 -11.15 -7.45
CA VAL A 188 11.75 -11.77 -8.11
C VAL A 188 11.02 -10.78 -9.00
N LEU A 189 9.96 -11.22 -9.66
CA LEU A 189 9.09 -10.33 -10.42
C LEU A 189 8.34 -9.41 -9.46
N HIS A 190 8.36 -8.10 -9.74
CA HIS A 190 7.55 -7.06 -9.13
C HIS A 190 6.87 -6.24 -10.22
N ASP A 191 5.90 -5.41 -9.87
CA ASP A 191 5.33 -4.42 -10.79
C ASP A 191 5.23 -3.08 -10.04
N PHE A 192 5.81 -2.03 -10.63
CA PHE A 192 5.73 -0.68 -10.08
C PHE A 192 4.47 -0.01 -10.59
N TYR A 193 3.54 0.24 -9.70
CA TYR A 193 2.22 0.78 -10.02
C TYR A 193 1.88 2.01 -9.18
N VAL A 194 1.52 3.11 -9.86
CA VAL A 194 0.96 4.31 -9.24
C VAL A 194 -0.39 4.60 -9.90
N PRO A 195 -1.51 4.23 -9.25
CA PRO A 195 -2.85 4.27 -9.86
C PRO A 195 -3.23 5.61 -10.46
N GLN A 196 -2.92 6.72 -9.77
CA GLN A 196 -3.26 8.06 -10.22
C GLN A 196 -2.40 8.54 -11.40
N MET A 197 -1.21 7.95 -11.59
CA MET A 197 -0.35 8.21 -12.76
C MET A 197 -0.76 7.41 -13.98
N ARG A 198 -1.69 6.45 -13.86
CA ARG A 198 -2.12 5.51 -14.92
C ARG A 198 -0.97 4.71 -15.53
N SER A 199 0.08 4.52 -14.75
CA SER A 199 1.28 3.85 -15.21
C SER A 199 1.63 2.69 -14.30
N LYS A 200 1.84 1.53 -14.89
CA LYS A 200 2.41 0.36 -14.25
C LYS A 200 3.29 -0.40 -15.24
N MET A 201 4.30 -1.07 -14.73
CA MET A 201 5.20 -1.88 -15.55
C MET A 201 5.90 -2.94 -14.71
N ASP A 202 5.99 -4.13 -15.26
CA ASP A 202 6.71 -5.25 -14.66
C ASP A 202 8.21 -4.98 -14.54
N MET A 203 8.76 -5.39 -13.40
CA MET A 203 10.17 -5.31 -13.04
C MET A 203 10.74 -6.73 -13.03
N VAL A 204 11.24 -7.17 -14.19
CA VAL A 204 11.74 -8.53 -14.39
C VAL A 204 13.23 -8.59 -13.99
N PRO A 205 13.66 -9.54 -13.14
CA PRO A 205 15.07 -9.73 -12.82
C PRO A 205 15.94 -9.91 -14.07
N GLY A 206 17.07 -9.18 -14.12
CA GLY A 206 17.99 -9.21 -15.23
C GLY A 206 17.58 -8.35 -16.45
N MET A 207 16.44 -7.67 -16.39
CA MET A 207 15.99 -6.74 -17.43
C MET A 207 15.82 -5.32 -16.87
N VAL A 208 15.90 -4.32 -17.77
CA VAL A 208 15.52 -2.94 -17.47
C VAL A 208 14.31 -2.62 -18.33
N SER A 209 13.14 -2.51 -17.69
CA SER A 209 11.94 -1.99 -18.34
C SER A 209 11.77 -0.50 -18.05
N TYR A 210 10.87 0.16 -18.75
CA TYR A 210 10.62 1.58 -18.55
C TYR A 210 9.21 1.98 -18.93
N PHE A 211 8.75 3.07 -18.35
CA PHE A 211 7.62 3.87 -18.82
C PHE A 211 7.91 5.35 -18.52
N TRP A 212 7.02 6.23 -18.91
CA TRP A 212 7.12 7.64 -18.58
C TRP A 212 5.76 8.25 -18.29
N PHE A 213 5.75 9.32 -17.55
CA PHE A 213 4.57 10.16 -17.31
C PHE A 213 5.00 11.58 -16.95
N THR A 214 4.04 12.50 -17.03
CA THR A 214 4.20 13.86 -16.50
C THR A 214 3.20 14.04 -15.37
N PRO A 215 3.63 14.23 -14.11
CA PRO A 215 2.72 14.57 -13.02
C PRO A 215 2.05 15.92 -13.31
N THR A 216 0.73 16.00 -13.12
CA THR A 216 -0.08 17.21 -13.42
C THR A 216 -0.76 17.79 -12.19
N LYS A 217 -0.59 17.17 -11.02
CA LYS A 217 -1.16 17.62 -9.76
C LYS A 217 -0.19 17.34 -8.63
N THR A 218 0.02 18.31 -7.76
CA THR A 218 0.73 18.10 -6.50
C THR A 218 -0.06 17.17 -5.58
N GLY A 219 0.63 16.42 -4.73
CA GLY A 219 -0.01 15.51 -3.77
C GLY A 219 0.88 14.34 -3.39
N ASN A 220 0.33 13.49 -2.52
CA ASN A 220 0.96 12.24 -2.10
C ASN A 220 0.18 11.06 -2.72
N TYR A 221 0.87 10.26 -3.51
CA TYR A 221 0.30 9.15 -4.26
C TYR A 221 0.92 7.84 -3.79
N GLU A 222 0.08 6.83 -3.60
CA GLU A 222 0.54 5.52 -3.18
C GLU A 222 1.23 4.77 -4.33
N ILE A 223 2.40 4.18 -4.01
CA ILE A 223 3.11 3.23 -4.87
C ILE A 223 2.74 1.84 -4.39
N LEU A 224 2.38 0.97 -5.32
CA LEU A 224 1.97 -0.40 -5.06
C LEU A 224 2.84 -1.37 -5.86
N CYS A 225 3.07 -2.56 -5.31
CA CYS A 225 3.49 -3.70 -6.11
C CYS A 225 2.23 -4.37 -6.66
N ALA A 226 2.12 -4.48 -8.00
CA ALA A 226 0.94 -5.04 -8.65
C ALA A 226 1.20 -6.44 -9.28
N GLU A 227 2.34 -7.07 -8.94
CA GLU A 227 2.66 -8.46 -9.32
C GLU A 227 3.07 -9.26 -8.08
N TYR A 228 2.54 -10.49 -7.94
CA TYR A 228 2.78 -11.29 -6.74
C TYR A 228 4.26 -11.64 -6.57
N CYS A 229 4.89 -11.07 -5.55
CA CYS A 229 6.32 -11.16 -5.27
C CYS A 229 6.65 -11.91 -3.96
N GLY A 230 5.71 -12.68 -3.41
CA GLY A 230 5.91 -13.46 -2.19
C GLY A 230 5.00 -13.03 -1.03
N VAL A 231 5.27 -13.53 0.17
CA VAL A 231 4.39 -13.38 1.35
C VAL A 231 4.20 -11.93 1.80
N GLY A 232 5.18 -11.06 1.57
CA GLY A 232 5.11 -9.64 1.92
C GLY A 232 4.55 -8.76 0.79
N HIS A 233 4.04 -9.35 -0.31
CA HIS A 233 3.52 -8.61 -1.46
C HIS A 233 2.52 -7.50 -1.10
N TYR A 234 1.56 -7.79 -0.26
CA TYR A 234 0.51 -6.84 0.17
C TYR A 234 1.07 -5.64 0.95
N ASN A 235 2.26 -5.78 1.56
CA ASN A 235 2.92 -4.75 2.36
C ASN A 235 4.00 -3.99 1.59
N MET A 236 4.28 -4.37 0.33
CA MET A 236 5.25 -3.68 -0.52
C MET A 236 4.62 -2.40 -1.10
N ARG A 237 4.57 -1.36 -0.27
CA ARG A 237 3.99 -0.06 -0.56
C ARG A 237 5.02 1.04 -0.46
N GLY A 238 4.73 2.17 -1.09
CA GLY A 238 5.54 3.38 -1.00
C GLY A 238 4.72 4.62 -1.28
N HIS A 239 5.37 5.77 -1.28
CA HIS A 239 4.74 7.06 -1.53
C HIS A 239 5.50 7.84 -2.59
N MET A 240 4.77 8.39 -3.54
CA MET A 240 5.28 9.34 -4.53
C MET A 240 4.69 10.72 -4.20
N ILE A 241 5.55 11.63 -3.79
CA ILE A 241 5.18 13.01 -3.50
C ILE A 241 5.47 13.87 -4.73
N VAL A 242 4.43 14.49 -5.27
CA VAL A 242 4.58 15.46 -6.36
C VAL A 242 4.51 16.87 -5.77
N GLU A 243 5.53 17.66 -6.03
CA GLU A 243 5.67 19.01 -5.48
C GLU A 243 6.20 20.01 -6.52
N GLU A 244 6.21 21.29 -6.20
CA GLU A 244 6.75 22.32 -7.08
C GLU A 244 8.24 22.10 -7.32
N GLN A 245 8.75 22.56 -8.48
CA GLN A 245 10.12 22.31 -8.92
C GLN A 245 11.17 22.78 -7.91
N ASP A 246 11.00 23.95 -7.33
CA ASP A 246 11.94 24.53 -6.37
C ASP A 246 12.01 23.75 -5.06
N VAL A 247 10.89 23.21 -4.59
CA VAL A 247 10.82 22.36 -3.39
C VAL A 247 11.50 21.01 -3.67
N PHE A 248 11.21 20.43 -4.84
CA PHE A 248 11.87 19.20 -5.30
C PHE A 248 13.40 19.37 -5.38
N ASP A 249 13.86 20.46 -6.01
CA ASP A 249 15.31 20.72 -6.17
C ASP A 249 16.00 20.89 -4.81
N GLN A 250 15.38 21.59 -3.86
CA GLN A 250 15.90 21.71 -2.49
C GLN A 250 16.00 20.35 -1.79
N TRP A 251 14.94 19.53 -1.91
CA TRP A 251 14.94 18.20 -1.33
C TRP A 251 16.03 17.31 -1.96
N LEU A 252 16.13 17.28 -3.30
CA LEU A 252 17.10 16.44 -4.00
C LEU A 252 18.54 16.84 -3.65
N ASN A 253 18.83 18.15 -3.62
CA ASN A 253 20.15 18.67 -3.24
C ASN A 253 20.51 18.43 -1.77
N SER A 254 19.54 18.15 -0.91
CA SER A 254 19.77 17.77 0.50
C SER A 254 20.16 16.30 0.67
N GLN A 255 19.95 15.47 -0.35
CA GLN A 255 20.23 14.03 -0.28
C GLN A 255 21.73 13.75 -0.54
N PRO A 256 22.29 12.69 0.08
CA PRO A 256 23.68 12.33 -0.14
C PRO A 256 23.88 11.74 -1.54
N THR A 257 24.98 12.11 -2.18
CA THR A 257 25.42 11.47 -3.43
C THR A 257 26.07 10.10 -3.16
N PHE A 258 26.22 9.30 -4.20
CA PHE A 258 26.90 8.00 -4.09
C PHE A 258 28.33 8.15 -3.57
N ALA A 259 29.11 9.12 -4.07
CA ALA A 259 30.44 9.39 -3.57
C ALA A 259 30.46 9.77 -2.07
N GLN A 260 29.51 10.59 -1.61
CA GLN A 260 29.37 10.93 -0.20
C GLN A 260 28.99 9.73 0.67
N THR A 261 28.13 8.85 0.16
CA THR A 261 27.75 7.60 0.83
C THR A 261 28.95 6.68 1.01
N LEU A 262 29.76 6.49 -0.05
CA LEU A 262 30.98 5.70 0.02
C LEU A 262 32.01 6.31 1.00
N ALA A 263 32.21 7.62 0.97
CA ALA A 263 33.14 8.33 1.87
C ALA A 263 32.70 8.19 3.34
N THR A 264 31.41 8.16 3.61
CA THR A 264 30.87 7.95 4.97
C THR A 264 31.07 6.50 5.42
N ALA A 265 30.87 5.54 4.56
CA ALA A 265 31.10 4.12 4.84
C ALA A 265 32.58 3.78 5.07
N ALA A 266 33.50 4.53 4.44
CA ALA A 266 34.94 4.34 4.57
C ALA A 266 35.56 4.92 5.88
N LYS A 267 34.83 5.76 6.63
CA LYS A 267 35.32 6.31 7.91
C LYS A 267 35.14 5.28 9.03
N PRO A 268 36.22 4.80 9.70
CA PRO A 268 36.06 3.93 10.85
C PRO A 268 35.47 4.75 12.02
N SER A 269 34.17 4.63 12.23
CA SER A 269 33.49 5.21 13.40
C SER A 269 33.31 4.13 14.47
N ARG A 270 33.19 4.56 15.74
CA ARG A 270 32.77 3.68 16.85
C ARG A 270 31.44 2.96 16.57
N ASP A 271 30.67 3.47 15.60
CA ASP A 271 29.41 2.96 15.15
C ASP A 271 29.51 2.02 13.92
N SER A 272 30.73 1.61 13.51
CA SER A 272 30.90 0.79 12.30
C SER A 272 30.10 -0.53 12.31
N VAL A 273 29.91 -1.13 13.49
CA VAL A 273 29.11 -2.35 13.66
C VAL A 273 27.62 -2.05 13.51
N LEU A 274 27.14 -0.93 14.04
CA LEU A 274 25.73 -0.53 13.92
C LEU A 274 25.40 -0.14 12.49
N GLU A 275 26.32 0.58 11.83
CA GLU A 275 26.15 0.95 10.42
C GLU A 275 26.15 -0.28 9.52
N LYS A 276 27.05 -1.25 9.76
CA LYS A 276 27.01 -2.56 9.11
C LYS A 276 25.66 -3.25 9.33
N GLY A 277 25.13 -3.20 10.55
CA GLY A 277 23.80 -3.73 10.88
C GLY A 277 22.69 -3.06 10.06
N ARG A 278 22.69 -1.72 9.92
CA ARG A 278 21.73 -0.95 9.10
C ARG A 278 21.79 -1.36 7.62
N LEU A 279 23.01 -1.44 7.08
CA LEU A 279 23.23 -1.86 5.69
C LEU A 279 22.73 -3.30 5.43
N LEU A 280 22.88 -4.20 6.42
CA LEU A 280 22.36 -5.56 6.33
C LEU A 280 20.84 -5.59 6.40
N VAL A 281 20.19 -4.76 7.21
CA VAL A 281 18.74 -4.59 7.24
C VAL A 281 18.20 -4.18 5.87
N GLU A 282 18.89 -3.25 5.20
CA GLU A 282 18.55 -2.82 3.83
C GLU A 282 18.82 -3.95 2.83
N LYS A 283 20.00 -4.59 2.89
CA LYS A 283 20.40 -5.68 1.99
C LYS A 283 19.41 -6.83 2.00
N TYR A 284 18.94 -7.22 3.18
CA TYR A 284 18.05 -8.36 3.36
C TYR A 284 16.57 -8.00 3.50
N GLY A 285 16.21 -6.71 3.39
CA GLY A 285 14.82 -6.25 3.41
C GLY A 285 14.10 -6.44 4.75
N CYS A 286 14.84 -6.55 5.86
CA CYS A 286 14.26 -6.85 7.18
C CYS A 286 13.21 -5.80 7.61
N GLY A 287 13.42 -4.53 7.24
CA GLY A 287 12.54 -3.41 7.56
C GLY A 287 11.12 -3.51 6.94
N ALA A 288 10.93 -4.36 5.91
CA ALA A 288 9.61 -4.60 5.33
C ALA A 288 8.66 -5.32 6.30
N CYS A 289 9.22 -6.12 7.22
CA CYS A 289 8.45 -6.92 8.17
C CYS A 289 8.68 -6.51 9.63
N HIS A 290 9.77 -5.82 9.94
CA HIS A 290 10.13 -5.41 11.30
C HIS A 290 10.29 -3.89 11.39
N SER A 291 9.47 -3.23 12.20
CA SER A 291 9.62 -1.81 12.47
C SER A 291 10.80 -1.54 13.39
N GLN A 292 11.51 -0.44 13.15
CA GLN A 292 12.61 0.00 14.02
C GLN A 292 12.15 1.01 15.08
N ASP A 293 10.98 1.60 14.90
CA ASP A 293 10.38 2.61 15.78
C ASP A 293 9.37 2.02 16.78
N GLY A 294 9.07 0.72 16.68
CA GLY A 294 8.10 0.02 17.54
C GLY A 294 6.67 0.06 17.02
N SER A 295 6.43 0.60 15.82
CA SER A 295 5.12 0.52 15.17
C SER A 295 4.72 -0.92 14.86
N ALA A 296 3.42 -1.18 14.75
CA ALA A 296 2.91 -2.52 14.39
C ALA A 296 3.37 -2.91 12.97
N SER A 297 3.86 -4.13 12.83
CA SER A 297 4.40 -4.66 11.60
C SER A 297 4.10 -6.16 11.48
N LEU A 298 4.46 -6.75 10.35
CA LEU A 298 4.26 -8.19 10.07
C LEU A 298 5.03 -9.10 11.06
N GLY A 299 6.18 -8.65 11.53
CA GLY A 299 7.00 -9.29 12.56
C GLY A 299 7.16 -8.39 13.79
N PRO A 300 7.75 -8.89 14.89
CA PRO A 300 8.00 -8.10 16.09
C PRO A 300 8.80 -6.81 15.79
N GLY A 301 8.32 -5.66 16.28
CA GLY A 301 9.06 -4.40 16.21
C GLY A 301 10.32 -4.47 17.07
N TRP A 302 11.43 -3.88 16.59
CA TRP A 302 12.75 -3.99 17.23
C TRP A 302 12.97 -3.02 18.38
N LYS A 303 12.25 -1.89 18.40
CA LYS A 303 12.37 -0.93 19.52
C LYS A 303 11.95 -1.59 20.83
N GLY A 304 12.89 -1.66 21.77
CA GLY A 304 12.66 -2.28 23.08
C GLY A 304 12.50 -3.81 23.03
N LEU A 305 12.86 -4.47 21.91
CA LEU A 305 12.75 -5.92 21.78
C LEU A 305 13.78 -6.65 22.63
N TYR A 306 15.05 -6.22 22.59
CA TYR A 306 16.12 -6.84 23.38
C TYR A 306 15.87 -6.68 24.88
N GLY A 307 15.92 -7.76 25.61
CA GLY A 307 15.63 -7.82 27.05
C GLY A 307 14.15 -8.01 27.41
N ARG A 308 13.23 -7.90 26.43
CA ARG A 308 11.80 -8.13 26.62
C ARG A 308 11.49 -9.62 26.77
N THR A 309 10.44 -9.96 27.49
CA THR A 309 9.93 -11.34 27.55
C THR A 309 8.82 -11.52 26.56
N GLU A 310 8.98 -12.43 25.60
CA GLU A 310 7.97 -12.78 24.61
C GLU A 310 7.27 -14.09 24.99
N GLN A 311 5.98 -14.18 24.63
CA GLN A 311 5.19 -15.40 24.72
C GLN A 311 5.23 -16.13 23.38
N LEU A 312 5.55 -17.41 23.41
CA LEU A 312 5.60 -18.27 22.23
C LEU A 312 4.24 -18.94 21.97
N VAL A 313 4.05 -19.45 20.75
CA VAL A 313 2.81 -20.12 20.32
C VAL A 313 2.53 -21.38 21.16
N ASP A 314 3.56 -22.07 21.67
CA ASP A 314 3.45 -23.22 22.54
C ASP A 314 3.09 -22.87 24.00
N GLY A 315 2.89 -21.58 24.31
CA GLY A 315 2.56 -21.09 25.64
C GLY A 315 3.77 -20.84 26.55
N THR A 316 4.98 -21.19 26.13
CA THR A 316 6.21 -20.90 26.88
C THR A 316 6.58 -19.41 26.77
N ARG A 317 7.43 -18.93 27.67
CA ARG A 317 7.98 -17.57 27.64
C ARG A 317 9.48 -17.61 27.43
N VAL A 318 9.98 -16.71 26.60
CA VAL A 318 11.40 -16.56 26.31
C VAL A 318 11.83 -15.13 26.54
N GLN A 319 12.97 -14.93 27.20
CA GLN A 319 13.62 -13.64 27.25
C GLN A 319 14.39 -13.41 25.96
N VAL A 320 14.18 -12.28 25.31
CA VAL A 320 14.87 -11.93 24.07
C VAL A 320 16.28 -11.50 24.40
N ASP A 321 17.18 -12.46 24.40
CA ASP A 321 18.62 -12.28 24.53
C ASP A 321 19.34 -12.41 23.18
N GLU A 322 20.64 -12.33 23.19
CA GLU A 322 21.47 -12.46 21.99
C GLU A 322 21.36 -13.84 21.34
N ALA A 323 21.27 -14.90 22.15
CA ALA A 323 21.17 -16.27 21.67
C ALA A 323 19.81 -16.48 20.98
N TYR A 324 18.73 -15.98 21.58
CA TYR A 324 17.39 -16.01 20.99
C TYR A 324 17.33 -15.22 19.67
N LEU A 325 17.92 -14.02 19.61
CA LEU A 325 17.94 -13.23 18.36
C LEU A 325 18.69 -13.95 17.24
N LYS A 326 19.83 -14.53 17.54
CA LYS A 326 20.61 -15.33 16.57
C LYS A 326 19.80 -16.52 16.05
N GLU A 327 19.18 -17.28 16.95
CA GLU A 327 18.32 -18.42 16.58
C GLU A 327 17.13 -17.96 15.72
N SER A 328 16.43 -16.92 16.12
CA SER A 328 15.25 -16.40 15.37
C SER A 328 15.60 -15.89 13.97
N ILE A 329 16.81 -15.39 13.75
CA ILE A 329 17.27 -14.97 12.42
C ILE A 329 17.67 -16.16 11.56
N LEU A 330 18.37 -17.14 12.11
CA LEU A 330 18.88 -18.30 11.37
C LEU A 330 17.85 -19.41 11.20
N ASP A 331 17.00 -19.63 12.21
CA ASP A 331 15.90 -20.59 12.17
C ASP A 331 14.60 -19.95 12.72
N PRO A 332 13.94 -19.11 11.94
CA PRO A 332 12.78 -18.35 12.40
C PRO A 332 11.55 -19.19 12.74
N LYS A 333 11.57 -20.49 12.45
CA LYS A 333 10.48 -21.41 12.78
C LYS A 333 10.73 -22.20 14.06
N ALA A 334 11.93 -22.14 14.63
CA ALA A 334 12.27 -22.87 15.85
C ALA A 334 11.41 -22.44 17.05
N ARG A 335 11.20 -21.13 17.22
CA ARG A 335 10.40 -20.55 18.31
C ARG A 335 9.56 -19.38 17.80
N LEU A 336 8.28 -19.63 17.57
CA LEU A 336 7.34 -18.63 17.03
C LEU A 336 6.73 -17.80 18.14
N VAL A 337 6.83 -16.47 18.00
CA VAL A 337 6.20 -15.53 18.93
C VAL A 337 4.69 -15.50 18.68
N GLN A 338 3.90 -15.55 19.75
CA GLN A 338 2.45 -15.52 19.68
C GLN A 338 1.97 -14.21 19.03
N GLY A 339 1.02 -14.32 18.11
CA GLY A 339 0.45 -13.17 17.40
C GLY A 339 1.15 -12.83 16.07
N TYR A 340 2.25 -13.50 15.73
CA TYR A 340 2.93 -13.31 14.44
C TYR A 340 2.87 -14.55 13.57
N PRO A 341 2.67 -14.40 12.24
CA PRO A 341 2.64 -15.53 11.31
C PRO A 341 4.03 -16.11 11.06
N PRO A 342 4.17 -17.42 10.75
CA PRO A 342 5.43 -18.09 10.50
C PRO A 342 5.97 -17.83 9.08
N VAL A 343 6.07 -16.57 8.68
CA VAL A 343 6.41 -16.14 7.31
C VAL A 343 7.83 -15.59 7.17
N MET A 344 8.57 -15.46 8.26
CA MET A 344 9.97 -15.03 8.19
C MET A 344 10.81 -16.05 7.43
N VAL A 345 11.59 -15.56 6.47
CA VAL A 345 12.49 -16.37 5.64
C VAL A 345 13.79 -16.68 6.38
N THR A 346 14.41 -17.80 6.05
CA THR A 346 15.70 -18.19 6.58
C THR A 346 16.81 -17.47 5.83
N TYR A 347 17.79 -16.91 6.54
CA TYR A 347 18.94 -16.22 5.98
C TYR A 347 20.23 -17.02 6.20
N THR A 348 21.12 -16.99 5.21
CA THR A 348 22.49 -17.47 5.35
C THR A 348 23.41 -16.29 5.62
N LEU A 349 23.84 -16.14 6.87
CA LEU A 349 24.68 -15.05 7.35
C LEU A 349 25.96 -15.60 7.96
N ASN A 350 27.05 -14.91 7.78
CA ASN A 350 28.27 -15.20 8.55
C ASN A 350 28.18 -14.58 9.95
N ASP A 351 29.10 -14.98 10.86
CA ASP A 351 29.08 -14.53 12.26
C ASP A 351 29.20 -13.03 12.42
N ASP A 352 29.95 -12.34 11.55
CA ASP A 352 30.14 -10.90 11.57
C ASP A 352 28.85 -10.16 11.13
N GLU A 353 28.14 -10.68 10.11
CA GLU A 353 26.86 -10.13 9.65
C GLU A 353 25.79 -10.32 10.71
N LEU A 354 25.69 -11.54 11.25
CA LEU A 354 24.75 -11.87 12.32
C LEU A 354 25.01 -11.02 13.57
N GLY A 355 26.27 -10.88 13.96
CA GLY A 355 26.68 -10.02 15.09
C GLY A 355 26.31 -8.57 14.89
N ALA A 356 26.44 -8.02 13.66
CA ALA A 356 26.08 -6.65 13.34
C ALA A 356 24.56 -6.40 13.40
N LEU A 357 23.75 -7.34 12.91
CA LEU A 357 22.28 -7.27 13.02
C LEU A 357 21.83 -7.31 14.49
N VAL A 358 22.36 -8.24 15.26
CA VAL A 358 22.05 -8.36 16.69
C VAL A 358 22.48 -7.10 17.45
N ALA A 359 23.64 -6.53 17.15
CA ALA A 359 24.11 -5.28 17.75
C ALA A 359 23.17 -4.12 17.43
N LEU A 360 22.67 -4.04 16.19
CA LEU A 360 21.68 -3.04 15.80
C LEU A 360 20.37 -3.19 16.60
N ILE A 361 19.81 -4.41 16.66
CA ILE A 361 18.57 -4.66 17.40
C ILE A 361 18.75 -4.31 18.90
N LYS A 362 19.90 -4.64 19.48
CA LYS A 362 20.24 -4.25 20.85
C LYS A 362 20.31 -2.74 21.04
N SER A 363 20.84 -2.01 20.05
CA SER A 363 20.94 -0.55 20.12
C SER A 363 19.59 0.17 20.06
N LEU A 364 18.57 -0.50 19.52
CA LEU A 364 17.18 -0.02 19.52
C LEU A 364 16.43 -0.38 20.81
N GLY A 365 17.05 -1.13 21.71
CA GLY A 365 16.55 -1.38 23.07
C GLY A 365 16.71 -0.13 23.91
N VAL A 366 15.72 0.19 24.74
CA VAL A 366 15.87 1.20 25.78
C VAL A 366 16.78 0.60 26.87
N ALA A 367 17.97 1.19 27.07
CA ALA A 367 18.83 0.77 28.17
C ALA A 367 18.11 1.01 29.50
N PRO A 368 18.23 0.10 30.50
CA PRO A 368 17.57 0.29 31.82
C PRO A 368 18.01 1.56 32.56
N GLN A 369 19.05 2.24 32.09
CA GLN A 369 19.55 3.51 32.67
C GLN A 369 18.89 4.76 32.09
N ASP A 370 18.10 4.65 31.00
CA ASP A 370 17.40 5.80 30.41
C ASP A 370 15.98 5.99 30.96
N GLU A 371 15.45 5.05 31.75
CA GLU A 371 14.18 5.28 32.48
C GLU A 371 14.31 6.36 33.55
N GLU A 372 15.47 6.53 34.18
CA GLU A 372 15.71 7.65 35.10
C GLU A 372 16.02 8.99 34.41
N ARG A 373 16.47 8.96 33.14
CA ARG A 373 16.79 10.17 32.37
C ARG A 373 15.63 10.68 31.55
N SER A 374 14.75 9.79 31.10
CA SER A 374 13.51 10.16 30.38
C SER A 374 12.38 10.60 31.30
N ALA A 375 12.51 10.36 32.62
CA ALA A 375 11.61 10.95 33.62
C ALA A 375 11.90 12.44 33.88
N GLY A 376 12.96 13.01 33.29
CA GLY A 376 13.37 14.42 33.45
C GLY A 376 13.13 15.32 32.24
N GLU A 377 12.85 14.78 31.05
CA GLU A 377 12.33 15.59 29.93
C GLU A 377 10.82 15.49 29.89
N ALA A 378 10.22 16.36 30.69
CA ALA A 378 8.78 16.64 30.68
C ALA A 378 8.34 16.94 29.25
N SER A 379 7.41 16.10 28.75
CA SER A 379 6.50 16.49 27.67
C SER A 379 6.01 17.91 27.97
N ALA A 380 6.02 18.78 26.98
CA ALA A 380 5.48 20.12 27.12
C ALA A 380 4.09 20.03 27.78
N PRO A 381 3.76 20.88 28.74
CA PRO A 381 2.50 20.80 29.46
C PRO A 381 1.38 21.11 28.49
N GLY A 382 0.57 20.08 28.11
CA GLY A 382 -0.60 20.26 27.28
C GLY A 382 -0.99 19.09 26.35
N ASP A 383 -0.22 18.02 26.24
CA ASP A 383 -0.65 16.88 25.42
C ASP A 383 -1.66 16.03 26.19
N ASP A 384 -2.95 16.26 25.93
CA ASP A 384 -4.06 15.46 26.43
C ASP A 384 -3.88 13.98 26.01
N LEU A 385 -4.07 13.04 26.95
CA LEU A 385 -3.98 11.60 26.72
C LEU A 385 -4.93 11.14 25.60
N ALA A 386 -6.05 11.79 25.41
CA ALA A 386 -6.99 11.54 24.32
C ALA A 386 -6.40 11.96 22.95
N ALA A 387 -5.62 13.05 22.89
CA ALA A 387 -4.93 13.44 21.67
C ALA A 387 -3.82 12.46 21.28
N GLN A 388 -3.12 11.89 22.26
CA GLN A 388 -2.17 10.79 22.02
C GLN A 388 -2.89 9.54 21.49
N GLY A 389 -4.05 9.20 22.05
CA GLY A 389 -4.90 8.10 21.60
C GLY A 389 -5.43 8.30 20.17
N GLN A 390 -5.76 9.54 19.80
CA GLN A 390 -6.16 9.85 18.43
C GLN A 390 -5.03 9.58 17.43
N ARG A 391 -3.83 10.12 17.65
CA ARG A 391 -2.66 9.86 16.80
C ARG A 391 -2.35 8.37 16.66
N LEU A 392 -2.49 7.63 17.76
CA LEU A 392 -2.30 6.19 17.78
C LEU A 392 -3.37 5.46 16.96
N ALA A 393 -4.64 5.84 17.07
CA ALA A 393 -5.74 5.27 16.29
C ALA A 393 -5.57 5.52 14.78
N GLU A 394 -5.05 6.70 14.41
CA GLU A 394 -4.70 7.03 13.02
C GLU A 394 -3.53 6.18 12.51
N SER A 395 -2.45 6.10 13.28
CA SER A 395 -1.23 5.35 12.89
C SER A 395 -1.44 3.83 12.83
N LEU A 396 -2.29 3.27 13.70
CA LEU A 396 -2.66 1.85 13.68
C LEU A 396 -3.78 1.52 12.69
N GLY A 397 -4.32 2.52 11.96
CA GLY A 397 -5.38 2.32 10.98
C GLY A 397 -6.75 1.99 11.57
N CYS A 398 -6.98 2.22 12.87
CA CYS A 398 -8.24 1.90 13.52
C CYS A 398 -9.43 2.64 12.89
N LEU A 399 -9.19 3.90 12.47
CA LEU A 399 -10.22 4.77 11.87
C LEU A 399 -10.65 4.35 10.47
N ALA A 400 -9.94 3.42 9.81
CA ALA A 400 -10.37 2.84 8.55
C ALA A 400 -11.61 1.94 8.71
N CYS A 401 -11.79 1.36 9.92
CA CYS A 401 -12.90 0.47 10.23
C CYS A 401 -13.89 1.06 11.24
N HIS A 402 -13.40 1.91 12.18
CA HIS A 402 -14.20 2.52 13.25
C HIS A 402 -14.39 4.02 12.99
N SER A 403 -15.61 4.44 12.80
CA SER A 403 -15.94 5.86 12.67
C SER A 403 -15.95 6.56 14.06
N VAL A 404 -15.78 7.89 14.06
CA VAL A 404 -15.86 8.73 15.26
C VAL A 404 -17.02 9.73 15.22
N ASP A 405 -17.84 9.66 14.17
CA ASP A 405 -18.96 10.55 13.86
C ASP A 405 -20.32 9.85 13.86
N GLY A 406 -20.38 8.59 14.30
CA GLY A 406 -21.62 7.80 14.34
C GLY A 406 -21.97 7.12 13.02
N SER A 407 -21.24 7.35 11.94
CA SER A 407 -21.46 6.66 10.66
C SER A 407 -21.19 5.15 10.80
N LYS A 408 -21.92 4.35 10.01
CA LYS A 408 -21.77 2.90 10.05
C LYS A 408 -20.51 2.50 9.27
N GLY A 409 -19.55 1.89 9.98
CA GLY A 409 -18.31 1.36 9.42
C GLY A 409 -18.27 -0.17 9.35
N ILE A 410 -17.08 -0.70 9.05
CA ILE A 410 -16.77 -2.14 9.11
C ILE A 410 -16.83 -2.63 10.56
N GLY A 411 -16.38 -1.78 11.50
CA GLY A 411 -16.48 -1.96 12.94
C GLY A 411 -17.47 -0.98 13.57
N PRO A 412 -17.82 -1.16 14.87
CA PRO A 412 -18.66 -0.24 15.63
C PRO A 412 -18.11 1.17 15.66
N SER A 413 -18.98 2.19 15.49
CA SER A 413 -18.58 3.59 15.68
C SER A 413 -18.16 3.83 17.13
N TRP A 414 -17.12 4.64 17.32
CA TRP A 414 -16.66 5.05 18.67
C TRP A 414 -17.48 6.21 19.25
N GLN A 415 -18.28 6.90 18.44
CA GLN A 415 -19.18 7.94 18.96
C GLN A 415 -20.24 7.30 19.86
N GLY A 416 -20.30 7.76 21.12
CA GLY A 416 -21.24 7.26 22.11
C GLY A 416 -21.03 5.80 22.54
N LEU A 417 -19.89 5.18 22.18
CA LEU A 417 -19.65 3.76 22.45
C LEU A 417 -19.37 3.49 23.93
N TYR A 418 -18.51 4.29 24.57
CA TYR A 418 -18.16 4.07 25.97
C TYR A 418 -19.37 4.28 26.90
N GLY A 419 -19.62 3.34 27.79
CA GLY A 419 -20.76 3.34 28.72
C GLY A 419 -22.05 2.75 28.15
N LYS A 420 -22.14 2.54 26.83
CA LYS A 420 -23.26 1.90 26.12
C LYS A 420 -23.35 0.41 26.44
N THR A 421 -24.54 -0.16 26.36
CA THR A 421 -24.75 -1.62 26.41
C THR A 421 -24.85 -2.13 24.98
N GLU A 422 -23.92 -3.01 24.59
CA GLU A 422 -23.91 -3.68 23.29
C GLU A 422 -24.40 -5.12 23.41
N THR A 423 -25.07 -5.61 22.37
CA THR A 423 -25.45 -7.02 22.26
C THR A 423 -24.41 -7.75 21.44
N LEU A 424 -23.84 -8.83 21.96
CA LEU A 424 -22.87 -9.66 21.25
C LEU A 424 -23.57 -10.63 20.28
N ALA A 425 -22.77 -11.25 19.39
CA ALA A 425 -23.26 -12.20 18.39
C ALA A 425 -23.92 -13.46 19.01
N ASP A 426 -23.50 -13.83 20.22
CA ASP A 426 -24.07 -14.93 21.01
C ASP A 426 -25.38 -14.55 21.75
N GLY A 427 -25.82 -13.29 21.61
CA GLY A 427 -27.04 -12.76 22.25
C GLY A 427 -26.83 -12.22 23.67
N THR A 428 -25.62 -12.26 24.23
CA THR A 428 -25.33 -11.67 25.55
C THR A 428 -25.23 -10.15 25.43
N ASN A 429 -25.58 -9.46 26.53
CA ASN A 429 -25.44 -8.01 26.63
C ASN A 429 -24.21 -7.67 27.47
N ILE A 430 -23.39 -6.78 26.99
CA ILE A 430 -22.19 -6.33 27.69
C ILE A 430 -22.15 -4.80 27.76
N LYS A 431 -21.78 -4.27 28.92
CA LYS A 431 -21.51 -2.85 29.05
C LYS A 431 -20.12 -2.53 28.55
N VAL A 432 -20.02 -1.55 27.65
CA VAL A 432 -18.74 -1.10 27.09
C VAL A 432 -18.02 -0.25 28.12
N ASP A 433 -17.12 -0.85 28.86
CA ASP A 433 -16.20 -0.22 29.83
C ASP A 433 -14.74 -0.34 29.33
N GLU A 434 -13.79 0.11 30.15
CA GLU A 434 -12.36 0.03 29.85
C GLU A 434 -11.89 -1.41 29.65
N GLY A 435 -12.40 -2.35 30.49
CA GLY A 435 -12.06 -3.76 30.38
C GLY A 435 -12.54 -4.38 29.09
N TYR A 436 -13.77 -4.05 28.66
CA TYR A 436 -14.29 -4.49 27.37
C TYR A 436 -13.48 -3.95 26.19
N ILE A 437 -13.13 -2.65 26.20
CA ILE A 437 -12.31 -2.04 25.14
C ILE A 437 -10.93 -2.69 25.10
N LYS A 438 -10.30 -2.90 26.25
CA LYS A 438 -9.02 -3.60 26.36
C LYS A 438 -9.10 -5.00 25.76
N ASP A 439 -10.09 -5.80 26.15
CA ASP A 439 -10.31 -7.13 25.60
C ASP A 439 -10.54 -7.09 24.07
N SER A 440 -11.35 -6.14 23.59
CA SER A 440 -11.67 -6.02 22.15
C SER A 440 -10.46 -5.66 21.30
N VAL A 441 -9.49 -4.92 21.83
CA VAL A 441 -8.23 -4.60 21.15
C VAL A 441 -7.26 -5.77 21.17
N LEU A 442 -7.13 -6.44 22.34
CA LEU A 442 -6.16 -7.52 22.53
C LEU A 442 -6.65 -8.87 21.99
N ASN A 443 -7.97 -9.12 22.07
CA ASN A 443 -8.62 -10.38 21.69
C ASN A 443 -9.90 -10.12 20.88
N PRO A 444 -9.84 -9.51 19.71
CA PRO A 444 -11.01 -8.99 18.97
C PRO A 444 -12.03 -10.07 18.57
N ALA A 445 -11.60 -11.33 18.46
CA ALA A 445 -12.49 -12.45 18.14
C ALA A 445 -13.27 -12.98 19.36
N ALA A 446 -12.91 -12.58 20.58
CA ALA A 446 -13.53 -13.14 21.80
C ALA A 446 -14.95 -12.60 22.06
N LYS A 447 -15.24 -11.35 21.70
CA LYS A 447 -16.51 -10.67 21.99
C LYS A 447 -16.97 -9.84 20.79
N ILE A 448 -17.65 -10.49 19.85
CA ILE A 448 -18.08 -9.86 18.58
C ILE A 448 -19.44 -9.19 18.80
N VAL A 449 -19.54 -7.90 18.46
CA VAL A 449 -20.81 -7.16 18.50
C VAL A 449 -21.76 -7.67 17.41
N LYS A 450 -23.01 -7.88 17.74
CA LYS A 450 -24.04 -8.37 16.81
C LYS A 450 -24.15 -7.45 15.59
N GLY A 451 -24.06 -8.04 14.41
CA GLY A 451 -24.16 -7.33 13.13
C GLY A 451 -22.82 -6.90 12.56
N TYR A 452 -21.70 -7.24 13.19
CA TYR A 452 -20.35 -7.05 12.70
C TYR A 452 -19.64 -8.38 12.46
N ALA A 453 -18.75 -8.40 11.45
CA ALA A 453 -17.94 -9.59 11.14
C ALA A 453 -16.68 -9.65 12.01
N PRO A 454 -16.11 -10.84 12.29
CA PRO A 454 -14.89 -11.02 13.08
C PRO A 454 -13.64 -10.74 12.23
N VAL A 455 -13.50 -9.52 11.71
CA VAL A 455 -12.42 -9.11 10.80
C VAL A 455 -11.42 -8.14 11.43
N MET A 456 -11.63 -7.74 12.69
CA MET A 456 -10.70 -6.87 13.40
C MET A 456 -9.39 -7.62 13.65
N PRO A 457 -8.22 -7.07 13.21
CA PRO A 457 -6.93 -7.67 13.49
C PRO A 457 -6.59 -7.59 14.98
N VAL A 458 -5.74 -8.49 15.44
CA VAL A 458 -5.21 -8.47 16.82
C VAL A 458 -4.14 -7.39 16.91
N PHE A 459 -4.23 -6.51 17.91
CA PHE A 459 -3.23 -5.50 18.23
C PHE A 459 -2.59 -5.82 19.59
N ALA A 460 -1.33 -5.47 19.75
CA ALA A 460 -0.59 -5.64 21.00
C ALA A 460 0.02 -4.31 21.47
N PRO A 461 -0.79 -3.25 21.71
CA PRO A 461 -0.29 -1.99 22.22
C PRO A 461 0.23 -2.17 23.65
N SER A 462 1.21 -1.37 24.05
CA SER A 462 1.65 -1.26 25.44
C SER A 462 0.49 -0.75 26.33
N ASP A 463 0.57 -0.98 27.63
CA ASP A 463 -0.46 -0.48 28.58
C ASP A 463 -0.64 1.04 28.48
N LYS A 464 0.41 1.81 28.21
CA LYS A 464 0.35 3.26 28.02
C LYS A 464 -0.43 3.63 26.74
N GLU A 465 -0.13 2.96 25.64
CA GLU A 465 -0.82 3.17 24.37
C GLU A 465 -2.29 2.74 24.44
N LEU A 466 -2.55 1.61 25.09
CA LEU A 466 -3.90 1.12 25.31
C LEU A 466 -4.73 2.10 26.16
N ASN A 467 -4.13 2.66 27.22
CA ASN A 467 -4.77 3.69 28.02
C ASN A 467 -5.04 4.98 27.22
N ALA A 468 -4.14 5.36 26.29
CA ALA A 468 -4.35 6.49 25.40
C ALA A 468 -5.50 6.23 24.40
N LEU A 469 -5.56 5.04 23.79
CA LEU A 469 -6.69 4.63 22.94
C LEU A 469 -8.02 4.65 23.70
N ILE A 470 -8.05 4.11 24.91
CA ILE A 470 -9.23 4.12 25.77
C ILE A 470 -9.64 5.56 26.07
N ALA A 471 -8.70 6.44 26.40
CA ALA A 471 -8.98 7.86 26.66
C ALA A 471 -9.58 8.56 25.42
N PHE A 472 -9.07 8.25 24.23
CA PHE A 472 -9.62 8.77 22.98
C PHE A 472 -11.04 8.26 22.71
N ILE A 473 -11.31 6.96 22.86
CA ILE A 473 -12.65 6.40 22.71
C ILE A 473 -13.63 7.00 23.74
N LYS A 474 -13.18 7.18 24.97
CA LYS A 474 -13.98 7.86 26.03
C LYS A 474 -14.29 9.32 25.68
N SER A 475 -13.35 10.05 25.06
CA SER A 475 -13.58 11.43 24.62
C SER A 475 -14.70 11.54 23.56
N LYS A 476 -14.96 10.48 22.81
CA LYS A 476 -16.03 10.42 21.81
C LYS A 476 -17.40 10.03 22.42
N ALA A 477 -17.44 9.64 23.69
CA ALA A 477 -18.69 9.33 24.38
C ALA A 477 -19.51 10.58 24.73
N ASN A 478 -18.88 11.75 24.86
CA ASN A 478 -19.50 12.97 25.39
C ASN A 478 -19.88 14.01 24.32
N ALA A 479 -19.77 13.69 23.03
CA ALA A 479 -20.04 14.65 21.96
C ALA A 479 -21.49 15.19 21.91
N ASP A 480 -22.46 14.45 22.50
CA ASP A 480 -23.86 14.88 22.54
C ASP A 480 -24.24 15.77 23.75
N ALA A 481 -23.38 15.85 24.76
CA ALA A 481 -23.68 16.66 25.96
C ALA A 481 -23.36 18.17 25.78
N ASP A 482 -22.44 18.53 24.87
CA ASP A 482 -22.07 19.94 24.61
C ASP A 482 -22.90 20.60 23.51
N ALA A 483 -23.49 19.82 22.61
CA ALA A 483 -24.37 20.37 21.56
C ALA A 483 -25.70 20.92 22.10
N SER A 484 -26.15 20.48 23.30
CA SER A 484 -27.37 20.98 23.91
C SER A 484 -27.19 22.26 24.71
N LYS A 485 -25.96 22.73 24.96
CA LYS A 485 -25.66 23.97 25.70
C LYS A 485 -25.39 25.20 24.81
N ALA A 486 -25.35 25.06 23.49
CA ALA A 486 -25.10 26.15 22.55
C ALA A 486 -26.35 26.55 21.75
N GLN A 487 -27.51 26.70 22.40
CA GLN A 487 -28.60 27.53 21.83
C GLN A 487 -28.71 28.80 22.67
N PRO A 488 -28.38 29.99 22.08
CA PRO A 488 -28.74 31.25 22.72
C PRO A 488 -30.24 31.44 22.60
N GLY A 489 -30.86 31.70 23.74
CA GLY A 489 -32.30 31.95 23.84
C GLY A 489 -32.79 33.06 22.91
N LYS A 490 -33.86 32.78 22.26
CA LYS A 490 -34.99 33.68 22.00
C LYS A 490 -36.25 32.86 21.95
#